data_9c1212ea40d27ad071bb58b406c94b09
#
_entry.id   9c1212ea40d27ad071bb58b406c94b09
#
_cell.length_a   1.000
_cell.length_b   1.000
_cell.length_c   1.000
_cell.angle_alpha   90.00
_cell.angle_beta   90.00
_cell.angle_gamma   90.00
#
_symmetry.space_group_name_H-M   'P 1'
#
loop_
_entity.id
_entity.type
_entity.pdbx_description
1 polymer ?
#
loop_
_entity_poly.entity_id
_entity_poly.type
_entity_poly.pdbx_seq_one_letter_code
_entity_poly.pdbx_strand_id
1 'polypeptide(L)'
;MKILSLFVISFFLFFLCNAQSSDLLILKKNSRTFQTFFPGSAITFYTVSGYYDGYVTSINNDSVFLVQYDVKQIPTTLGVYILDTLASYRFGINYKEIIGFGKERNKGFDWSGSGGALLGGGTLLAIVGLGTWIFTKPNTQYYASPYLVGGAALLAGVGYLLAKSGSKGIELGKKYSLDYIPVK
;
A
#
# COMPACT_ATOMS: atom_id res chain seq x y z
N MET A 1 -39.49 -43.09 -8.43
CA MET A 1 -37.99 -43.13 -8.30
C MET A 1 -37.31 -41.80 -8.57
N LYS A 2 -37.66 -40.99 -9.60
CA LYS A 2 -37.01 -39.71 -9.92
C LYS A 2 -37.11 -38.64 -8.82
N ILE A 3 -38.26 -38.55 -8.15
CA ILE A 3 -38.51 -37.60 -7.04
C ILE A 3 -37.66 -37.92 -5.80
N LEU A 4 -37.50 -39.19 -5.47
CA LEU A 4 -36.72 -39.65 -4.33
C LEU A 4 -35.22 -39.34 -4.55
N SER A 5 -34.73 -39.52 -5.78
CA SER A 5 -33.35 -39.17 -6.18
C SER A 5 -33.07 -37.66 -6.05
N LEU A 6 -34.01 -36.80 -6.42
CA LEU A 6 -33.90 -35.37 -6.30
C LEU A 6 -33.84 -34.94 -4.83
N PHE A 7 -34.62 -35.56 -3.96
CA PHE A 7 -34.61 -35.27 -2.53
C PHE A 7 -33.29 -35.66 -1.85
N VAL A 8 -32.74 -36.80 -2.23
CA VAL A 8 -31.41 -37.26 -1.72
C VAL A 8 -30.30 -36.31 -2.18
N ILE A 9 -30.31 -35.89 -3.42
CA ILE A 9 -29.30 -34.92 -3.94
C ILE A 9 -29.43 -33.56 -3.21
N SER A 10 -30.65 -33.07 -3.01
CA SER A 10 -30.89 -31.81 -2.27
C SER A 10 -30.42 -31.92 -0.81
N PHE A 11 -30.62 -33.06 -0.17
CA PHE A 11 -30.17 -33.30 1.21
C PHE A 11 -28.65 -33.33 1.31
N PHE A 12 -27.95 -33.94 0.34
CA PHE A 12 -26.48 -33.92 0.28
C PHE A 12 -25.90 -32.53 0.07
N LEU A 13 -26.56 -31.68 -0.69
CA LEU A 13 -26.11 -30.30 -0.91
C LEU A 13 -26.15 -29.45 0.38
N PHE A 14 -27.07 -29.71 1.29
CA PHE A 14 -27.12 -29.06 2.60
C PHE A 14 -25.91 -29.40 3.49
N PHE A 15 -25.35 -30.61 3.40
CA PHE A 15 -24.17 -31.00 4.18
C PHE A 15 -22.88 -30.40 3.63
N LEU A 16 -22.84 -29.97 2.38
CA LEU A 16 -21.67 -29.35 1.78
C LEU A 16 -21.58 -27.83 2.07
N CYS A 17 -22.66 -27.25 2.60
CA CYS A 17 -22.70 -25.82 2.94
C CYS A 17 -22.14 -25.58 4.35
N ASN A 18 -20.90 -26.04 4.62
CA ASN A 18 -20.14 -25.59 5.77
C ASN A 18 -19.67 -24.15 5.46
N ALA A 19 -20.50 -23.18 5.85
CA ALA A 19 -20.06 -21.79 5.90
C ALA A 19 -18.85 -21.74 6.85
N GLN A 20 -17.66 -21.54 6.30
CA GLN A 20 -16.46 -21.33 7.08
C GLN A 20 -16.66 -20.03 7.86
N SER A 21 -17.13 -20.13 9.10
CA SER A 21 -17.16 -19.01 10.02
C SER A 21 -15.71 -18.67 10.36
N SER A 22 -15.20 -17.62 9.78
CA SER A 22 -13.88 -17.10 10.12
C SER A 22 -14.04 -15.77 10.82
N ASP A 23 -13.26 -15.59 11.86
CA ASP A 23 -13.20 -14.32 12.56
C ASP A 23 -12.78 -13.19 11.62
N LEU A 24 -13.20 -11.99 11.95
CA LEU A 24 -12.98 -10.80 11.13
C LEU A 24 -12.17 -9.76 11.91
N LEU A 25 -11.34 -9.03 11.17
CA LEU A 25 -10.64 -7.87 11.70
C LEU A 25 -11.15 -6.61 10.99
N ILE A 26 -11.67 -5.65 11.75
CA ILE A 26 -12.27 -4.45 11.21
C ILE A 26 -11.44 -3.23 11.60
N LEU A 27 -10.93 -2.54 10.59
CA LEU A 27 -10.31 -1.24 10.75
C LEU A 27 -11.40 -0.16 10.69
N LYS A 28 -11.56 0.59 11.78
CA LYS A 28 -12.52 1.69 11.89
C LYS A 28 -11.81 3.04 11.82
N LYS A 29 -12.46 4.01 11.20
CA LYS A 29 -12.04 5.41 11.21
C LYS A 29 -13.15 6.26 11.83
N ASN A 30 -12.88 6.95 12.95
CA ASN A 30 -13.88 7.73 13.68
C ASN A 30 -15.17 6.90 13.93
N SER A 31 -15.02 5.68 14.42
CA SER A 31 -16.11 4.71 14.72
C SER A 31 -16.88 4.18 13.49
N ARG A 32 -16.50 4.55 12.27
CA ARG A 32 -17.09 4.00 11.03
C ARG A 32 -16.17 2.95 10.45
N THR A 33 -16.71 1.85 9.94
CA THR A 33 -15.94 0.81 9.24
C THR A 33 -15.25 1.43 8.04
N PHE A 34 -13.92 1.32 8.02
CA PHE A 34 -13.08 1.79 6.91
C PHE A 34 -12.66 0.63 6.01
N GLN A 35 -12.22 -0.48 6.62
CA GLN A 35 -11.80 -1.68 5.90
C GLN A 35 -12.03 -2.91 6.77
N THR A 36 -12.42 -4.02 6.16
CA THR A 36 -12.57 -5.33 6.81
C THR A 36 -11.58 -6.31 6.22
N PHE A 37 -10.90 -7.05 7.09
CA PHE A 37 -9.98 -8.11 6.71
C PHE A 37 -10.58 -9.47 7.08
N PHE A 38 -10.48 -10.40 6.16
CA PHE A 38 -10.97 -11.77 6.26
C PHE A 38 -9.96 -12.72 5.59
N PRO A 39 -10.03 -14.02 5.80
CA PRO A 39 -9.15 -14.97 5.11
C PRO A 39 -9.19 -14.77 3.58
N GLY A 40 -8.01 -14.72 2.97
CA GLY A 40 -7.82 -14.41 1.55
C GLY A 40 -7.61 -12.93 1.24
N SER A 41 -7.88 -12.00 2.15
CA SER A 41 -7.61 -10.57 1.90
C SER A 41 -6.12 -10.26 1.99
N ALA A 42 -5.65 -9.39 1.10
CA ALA A 42 -4.32 -8.81 1.22
C ALA A 42 -4.28 -7.83 2.40
N ILE A 43 -3.22 -7.88 3.18
CA ILE A 43 -3.01 -7.03 4.34
C ILE A 43 -1.56 -6.58 4.41
N THR A 44 -1.40 -5.30 4.68
CA THR A 44 -0.09 -4.68 4.84
C THR A 44 -0.11 -3.86 6.12
N PHE A 45 0.74 -4.19 7.08
CA PHE A 45 0.80 -3.50 8.35
C PHE A 45 2.22 -3.52 8.94
N TYR A 46 2.42 -2.72 9.98
CA TYR A 46 3.66 -2.70 10.74
C TYR A 46 3.39 -2.82 12.24
N THR A 47 4.34 -3.46 12.90
CA THR A 47 4.40 -3.68 14.35
C THR A 47 5.70 -3.10 14.88
N VAL A 48 5.94 -3.20 16.18
CA VAL A 48 7.27 -2.89 16.76
C VAL A 48 8.37 -3.76 16.16
N SER A 49 8.02 -5.02 15.82
CA SER A 49 8.97 -6.02 15.34
C SER A 49 9.34 -5.87 13.86
N GLY A 50 8.50 -5.19 13.06
CA GLY A 50 8.76 -5.00 11.65
C GLY A 50 7.53 -4.76 10.79
N TYR A 51 7.76 -4.81 9.49
CA TYR A 51 6.77 -4.60 8.44
C TYR A 51 6.37 -5.95 7.84
N TYR A 52 5.07 -6.14 7.66
CA TYR A 52 4.47 -7.36 7.13
C TYR A 52 3.56 -7.03 5.96
N ASP A 53 3.75 -7.75 4.88
CA ASP A 53 2.96 -7.64 3.66
C ASP A 53 2.62 -9.05 3.18
N GLY A 54 1.33 -9.35 3.03
CA GLY A 54 0.91 -10.70 2.66
C GLY A 54 -0.60 -10.88 2.59
N TYR A 55 -1.00 -12.14 2.58
CA TYR A 55 -2.40 -12.52 2.55
C TYR A 55 -2.81 -13.18 3.86
N VAL A 56 -3.96 -12.79 4.38
CA VAL A 56 -4.54 -13.40 5.58
C VAL A 56 -4.93 -14.84 5.28
N THR A 57 -4.37 -15.79 6.04
CA THR A 57 -4.73 -17.20 5.92
C THR A 57 -5.88 -17.55 6.86
N SER A 58 -5.80 -17.09 8.10
CA SER A 58 -6.85 -17.24 9.11
C SER A 58 -6.74 -16.15 10.17
N ILE A 59 -7.84 -15.91 10.86
CA ILE A 59 -7.90 -15.02 12.02
C ILE A 59 -8.53 -15.83 13.15
N ASN A 60 -7.79 -16.12 14.21
CA ASN A 60 -8.23 -16.94 15.33
C ASN A 60 -7.58 -16.45 16.63
N ASN A 61 -8.33 -16.49 17.73
CA ASN A 61 -7.81 -16.24 19.09
C ASN A 61 -6.96 -14.96 19.19
N ASP A 62 -7.49 -13.84 18.73
CA ASP A 62 -6.80 -12.54 18.74
C ASP A 62 -5.51 -12.49 17.88
N SER A 63 -5.28 -13.49 17.04
CA SER A 63 -4.10 -13.56 16.17
C SER A 63 -4.49 -13.60 14.69
N VAL A 64 -3.71 -12.89 13.90
CA VAL A 64 -3.80 -12.87 12.43
C VAL A 64 -2.68 -13.74 11.88
N PHE A 65 -3.06 -14.79 11.16
CA PHE A 65 -2.12 -15.64 10.45
C PHE A 65 -2.04 -15.20 9.00
N LEU A 66 -0.84 -14.95 8.52
CA LEU A 66 -0.61 -14.50 7.15
C LEU A 66 0.43 -15.36 6.45
N VAL A 67 0.35 -15.36 5.14
CA VAL A 67 1.37 -15.91 4.26
C VAL A 67 1.92 -14.79 3.39
N GLN A 68 3.24 -14.68 3.38
CA GLN A 68 3.99 -13.81 2.49
C GLN A 68 4.67 -14.67 1.44
N TYR A 69 4.53 -14.29 0.17
CA TYR A 69 5.17 -14.97 -0.96
C TYR A 69 6.38 -14.16 -1.42
N ASP A 70 7.51 -14.83 -1.52
CA ASP A 70 8.69 -14.27 -2.20
C ASP A 70 8.56 -14.62 -3.69
N VAL A 71 8.25 -13.60 -4.49
CA VAL A 71 7.96 -13.78 -5.92
C VAL A 71 9.03 -13.11 -6.74
N LYS A 72 9.62 -13.86 -7.69
CA LYS A 72 10.63 -13.37 -8.60
C LYS A 72 10.13 -13.41 -10.05
N GLN A 73 10.47 -12.39 -10.80
CA GLN A 73 10.26 -12.38 -12.25
C GLN A 73 11.37 -13.17 -12.93
N ILE A 74 10.98 -14.24 -13.65
CA ILE A 74 11.89 -15.09 -14.40
C ILE A 74 11.64 -14.87 -15.90
N PRO A 75 12.68 -14.51 -16.69
CA PRO A 75 12.53 -14.39 -18.14
C PRO A 75 12.32 -15.78 -18.76
N THR A 76 11.33 -15.88 -19.63
CA THR A 76 11.12 -17.09 -20.44
C THR A 76 11.89 -17.00 -21.75
N THR A 77 12.06 -18.15 -22.42
CA THR A 77 12.69 -18.23 -23.75
C THR A 77 11.95 -17.44 -24.83
N LEU A 78 10.68 -17.09 -24.58
CA LEU A 78 9.84 -16.28 -25.48
C LEU A 78 9.94 -14.76 -25.21
N GLY A 79 10.83 -14.32 -24.32
CA GLY A 79 11.01 -12.90 -23.97
C GLY A 79 9.90 -12.33 -23.06
N VAL A 80 9.01 -13.16 -22.56
CA VAL A 80 7.98 -12.77 -21.58
C VAL A 80 8.46 -13.11 -20.17
N TYR A 81 8.17 -12.26 -19.20
CA TYR A 81 8.46 -12.56 -17.80
C TYR A 81 7.29 -13.29 -17.16
N ILE A 82 7.58 -14.36 -16.45
CA ILE A 82 6.63 -15.05 -15.56
C ILE A 82 6.97 -14.78 -14.11
N LEU A 83 5.95 -14.75 -13.27
CA LEU A 83 6.11 -14.64 -11.81
C LEU A 83 6.24 -16.06 -11.26
N ASP A 84 7.38 -16.33 -10.60
CA ASP A 84 7.61 -17.60 -9.92
C ASP A 84 7.75 -17.37 -8.42
N THR A 85 7.13 -18.25 -7.63
CA THR A 85 7.15 -18.18 -6.16
C THR A 85 8.32 -18.98 -5.64
N LEU A 86 9.37 -18.31 -5.18
CA LEU A 86 10.58 -18.92 -4.65
C LEU A 86 10.37 -19.52 -3.25
N ALA A 87 9.63 -18.81 -2.41
CA ALA A 87 9.38 -19.19 -1.03
C ALA A 87 8.04 -18.65 -0.52
N SER A 88 7.53 -19.27 0.52
CA SER A 88 6.39 -18.74 1.28
C SER A 88 6.72 -18.76 2.77
N TYR A 89 6.48 -17.64 3.43
CA TYR A 89 6.70 -17.46 4.86
C TYR A 89 5.36 -17.32 5.56
N ARG A 90 5.17 -18.02 6.68
CA ARG A 90 3.96 -17.93 7.48
C ARG A 90 4.26 -17.24 8.79
N PHE A 91 3.42 -16.28 9.16
CA PHE A 91 3.54 -15.51 10.39
C PHE A 91 2.21 -15.56 11.14
N GLY A 92 2.29 -15.66 12.46
CA GLY A 92 1.15 -15.45 13.37
C GLY A 92 1.45 -14.24 14.25
N ILE A 93 0.61 -13.21 14.17
CA ILE A 93 0.84 -11.93 14.85
C ILE A 93 -0.43 -11.57 15.61
N ASN A 94 -0.28 -11.19 16.89
CA ASN A 94 -1.42 -10.70 17.65
C ASN A 94 -1.86 -9.35 17.09
N TYR A 95 -3.19 -9.18 16.84
CA TYR A 95 -3.69 -7.94 16.24
C TYR A 95 -3.42 -6.70 17.13
N LYS A 96 -3.23 -6.88 18.44
CA LYS A 96 -2.90 -5.80 19.39
C LYS A 96 -1.47 -5.26 19.21
N GLU A 97 -0.59 -6.02 18.56
CA GLU A 97 0.77 -5.60 18.23
C GLU A 97 0.82 -4.73 16.98
N ILE A 98 -0.26 -4.67 16.22
CA ILE A 98 -0.34 -3.85 15.01
C ILE A 98 -0.39 -2.38 15.41
N ILE A 99 0.60 -1.61 14.96
CA ILE A 99 0.70 -0.16 15.20
C ILE A 99 0.02 0.62 14.09
N GLY A 100 0.03 0.09 12.89
CA GLY A 100 -0.60 0.77 11.76
C GLY A 100 -0.64 -0.06 10.49
N PHE A 101 -1.35 0.45 9.49
CA PHE A 101 -1.59 -0.20 8.21
C PHE A 101 -0.94 0.57 7.07
N GLY A 102 -0.58 -0.17 6.02
CA GLY A 102 0.13 0.34 4.88
C GLY A 102 1.63 0.51 5.16
N LYS A 103 2.31 1.26 4.30
CA LYS A 103 3.74 1.49 4.45
C LYS A 103 4.01 2.30 5.73
N GLU A 104 4.97 1.88 6.53
CA GLU A 104 5.40 2.64 7.70
C GLU A 104 5.64 4.09 7.31
N ARG A 105 5.10 5.01 8.10
CA ARG A 105 5.29 6.43 7.86
C ARG A 105 6.75 6.77 8.10
N ASN A 106 7.53 6.80 7.04
CA ASN A 106 8.81 7.48 7.10
C ASN A 106 8.55 8.93 7.50
N LYS A 107 8.94 9.31 8.72
CA LYS A 107 8.87 10.70 9.22
C LYS A 107 9.75 11.65 8.38
N GLY A 108 10.45 11.10 7.39
CA GLY A 108 11.34 11.80 6.49
C GLY A 108 10.66 12.28 5.20
N PHE A 109 11.48 12.89 4.40
CA PHE A 109 11.15 13.41 3.08
C PHE A 109 11.18 12.25 2.07
N ASP A 110 10.09 12.03 1.33
CA ASP A 110 10.02 10.97 0.32
C ASP A 110 10.64 11.44 -1.00
N TRP A 111 11.92 11.09 -1.21
CA TRP A 111 12.66 11.38 -2.42
C TRP A 111 12.30 10.46 -3.60
N SER A 112 11.75 9.29 -3.33
CA SER A 112 11.48 8.27 -4.36
C SER A 112 10.16 8.50 -5.11
N GLY A 113 9.30 9.37 -4.59
CA GLY A 113 8.01 9.68 -5.18
C GLY A 113 8.08 10.81 -6.24
N SER A 114 6.95 11.05 -6.89
CA SER A 114 6.78 12.13 -7.88
C SER A 114 7.14 13.51 -7.31
N GLY A 115 6.96 13.71 -6.00
CA GLY A 115 7.35 14.93 -5.30
C GLY A 115 8.85 15.17 -5.34
N GLY A 116 9.67 14.13 -5.13
CA GLY A 116 11.14 14.23 -5.23
C GLY A 116 11.60 14.56 -6.64
N ALA A 117 11.00 13.93 -7.65
CA ALA A 117 11.31 14.21 -9.06
C ALA A 117 10.98 15.67 -9.47
N LEU A 118 9.79 16.16 -9.07
CA LEU A 118 9.38 17.55 -9.33
C LEU A 118 10.26 18.57 -8.59
N LEU A 119 10.62 18.26 -7.34
CA LEU A 119 11.53 19.12 -6.57
C LEU A 119 12.90 19.16 -7.23
N GLY A 120 13.50 18.01 -7.55
CA GLY A 120 14.81 17.93 -8.18
C GLY A 120 14.84 18.60 -9.56
N GLY A 121 13.89 18.27 -10.42
CA GLY A 121 13.76 18.87 -11.75
C GLY A 121 13.48 20.38 -11.70
N GLY A 122 12.55 20.80 -10.85
CA GLY A 122 12.22 22.23 -10.69
C GLY A 122 13.37 23.05 -10.15
N THR A 123 14.11 22.54 -9.14
CA THR A 123 15.28 23.24 -8.58
C THR A 123 16.42 23.34 -9.59
N LEU A 124 16.72 22.27 -10.34
CA LEU A 124 17.75 22.30 -11.38
C LEU A 124 17.41 23.34 -12.46
N LEU A 125 16.17 23.35 -12.96
CA LEU A 125 15.73 24.33 -13.96
C LEU A 125 15.79 25.77 -13.43
N ALA A 126 15.40 25.98 -12.17
CA ALA A 126 15.48 27.30 -11.54
C ALA A 126 16.95 27.77 -11.41
N ILE A 127 17.86 26.90 -10.96
CA ILE A 127 19.28 27.21 -10.82
C ILE A 127 19.91 27.55 -12.20
N VAL A 128 19.65 26.74 -13.21
CA VAL A 128 20.14 26.98 -14.57
C VAL A 128 19.59 28.29 -15.10
N GLY A 129 18.28 28.54 -14.94
CA GLY A 129 17.64 29.78 -15.38
C GLY A 129 18.23 31.02 -14.69
N LEU A 130 18.42 30.96 -13.36
CA LEU A 130 19.07 32.04 -12.62
C LEU A 130 20.53 32.23 -13.06
N GLY A 131 21.25 31.15 -13.35
CA GLY A 131 22.61 31.18 -13.88
C GLY A 131 22.69 31.95 -15.20
N THR A 132 21.69 31.79 -16.10
CA THR A 132 21.70 32.56 -17.37
C THR A 132 21.55 34.06 -17.13
N TRP A 133 20.86 34.49 -16.07
CA TRP A 133 20.74 35.92 -15.75
C TRP A 133 22.07 36.56 -15.27
N ILE A 134 22.92 35.74 -14.62
CA ILE A 134 24.19 36.21 -14.09
C ILE A 134 25.25 36.30 -15.22
N PHE A 135 25.26 35.27 -16.09
CA PHE A 135 26.34 35.10 -17.08
C PHE A 135 25.99 35.55 -18.48
N THR A 136 24.72 35.89 -18.78
CA THR A 136 24.26 36.21 -20.11
C THR A 136 23.62 37.63 -20.15
N LYS A 137 23.85 38.37 -21.23
CA LYS A 137 23.20 39.68 -21.39
C LYS A 137 21.73 39.55 -21.73
N PRO A 138 20.85 40.46 -21.23
CA PRO A 138 19.44 40.48 -21.64
C PRO A 138 19.32 40.54 -23.17
N ASN A 139 18.30 39.89 -23.72
CA ASN A 139 18.03 39.80 -25.17
C ASN A 139 18.96 38.88 -25.98
N THR A 140 19.75 38.04 -25.35
CA THR A 140 20.44 36.95 -26.04
C THR A 140 19.58 35.69 -26.10
N GLN A 141 19.85 34.80 -27.07
CA GLN A 141 19.10 33.55 -27.28
C GLN A 141 19.13 32.61 -26.05
N TYR A 142 20.12 32.75 -25.18
CA TYR A 142 20.34 31.91 -24.00
C TYR A 142 19.84 32.54 -22.70
N TYR A 143 19.17 33.69 -22.76
CA TYR A 143 18.63 34.35 -21.59
C TYR A 143 17.26 33.70 -21.19
N ALA A 144 17.20 33.06 -20.03
CA ALA A 144 15.98 32.43 -19.58
C ALA A 144 14.88 33.45 -19.30
N SER A 145 13.66 33.18 -19.80
CA SER A 145 12.53 34.07 -19.51
C SER A 145 12.17 34.04 -18.03
N PRO A 146 11.73 35.16 -17.42
CA PRO A 146 11.28 35.20 -16.04
C PRO A 146 10.14 34.20 -15.76
N TYR A 147 9.28 33.93 -16.73
CA TYR A 147 8.19 32.96 -16.62
C TYR A 147 8.70 31.55 -16.51
N LEU A 148 9.79 31.19 -17.19
CA LEU A 148 10.40 29.86 -17.09
C LEU A 148 11.00 29.64 -15.70
N VAL A 149 11.74 30.63 -15.19
CA VAL A 149 12.36 30.56 -13.87
C VAL A 149 11.27 30.51 -12.76
N GLY A 150 10.24 31.36 -12.90
CA GLY A 150 9.11 31.39 -12.00
C GLY A 150 8.32 30.06 -12.02
N GLY A 151 8.07 29.49 -13.20
CA GLY A 151 7.43 28.20 -13.37
C GLY A 151 8.25 27.06 -12.76
N ALA A 152 9.57 27.05 -12.94
CA ALA A 152 10.48 26.09 -12.33
C ALA A 152 10.48 26.15 -10.79
N ALA A 153 10.47 27.36 -10.23
CA ALA A 153 10.36 27.59 -8.80
C ALA A 153 9.01 27.10 -8.23
N LEU A 154 7.92 27.33 -8.93
CA LEU A 154 6.60 26.78 -8.57
C LEU A 154 6.58 25.25 -8.59
N LEU A 155 7.14 24.62 -9.62
CA LEU A 155 7.27 23.16 -9.69
C LEU A 155 8.10 22.61 -8.53
N ALA A 156 9.19 23.26 -8.17
CA ALA A 156 9.99 22.88 -7.00
C ALA A 156 9.17 23.00 -5.70
N GLY A 157 8.39 24.08 -5.53
CA GLY A 157 7.52 24.29 -4.38
C GLY A 157 6.44 23.22 -4.25
N VAL A 158 5.74 22.92 -5.33
CA VAL A 158 4.74 21.83 -5.38
C VAL A 158 5.42 20.49 -5.12
N GLY A 159 6.59 20.23 -5.71
CA GLY A 159 7.37 19.02 -5.46
C GLY A 159 7.74 18.84 -3.99
N TYR A 160 8.15 19.92 -3.33
CA TYR A 160 8.43 19.93 -1.88
C TYR A 160 7.20 19.57 -1.05
N LEU A 161 6.04 20.16 -1.35
CA LEU A 161 4.79 19.88 -0.64
C LEU A 161 4.36 18.42 -0.83
N LEU A 162 4.46 17.88 -2.03
CA LEU A 162 4.15 16.49 -2.33
C LEU A 162 5.11 15.52 -1.63
N ALA A 163 6.43 15.78 -1.68
CA ALA A 163 7.44 14.96 -1.04
C ALA A 163 7.30 14.99 0.50
N LYS A 164 6.94 16.13 1.09
CA LYS A 164 6.65 16.26 2.52
C LYS A 164 5.32 15.60 2.91
N SER A 165 4.35 15.58 2.00
CA SER A 165 3.04 14.97 2.25
C SER A 165 3.07 13.44 2.24
N GLY A 166 4.07 12.81 1.64
CA GLY A 166 4.36 11.39 1.56
C GLY A 166 3.17 10.43 1.68
N SER A 167 3.30 9.20 1.27
CA SER A 167 2.25 8.18 1.49
C SER A 167 2.08 7.96 3.01
N LYS A 168 1.03 8.54 3.56
CA LYS A 168 0.72 8.45 4.99
C LYS A 168 0.14 7.06 5.26
N GLY A 169 0.92 6.17 5.83
CA GLY A 169 0.39 4.98 6.48
C GLY A 169 -0.68 5.35 7.52
N ILE A 170 -1.58 4.44 7.79
CA ILE A 170 -2.64 4.60 8.79
C ILE A 170 -2.07 4.20 10.14
N GLU A 171 -1.82 5.15 11.03
CA GLU A 171 -1.47 4.85 12.43
C GLU A 171 -2.74 4.57 13.25
N LEU A 172 -2.73 3.47 14.01
CA LEU A 172 -3.77 3.18 14.99
C LEU A 172 -3.65 4.12 16.19
N GLY A 173 -4.78 4.54 16.73
CA GLY A 173 -4.84 5.47 17.85
C GLY A 173 -6.00 6.46 17.76
N LYS A 174 -5.73 7.76 17.73
CA LYS A 174 -6.77 8.81 17.85
C LYS A 174 -7.90 8.76 16.82
N LYS A 175 -7.61 8.38 15.58
CA LYS A 175 -8.57 8.38 14.45
C LYS A 175 -8.95 6.98 13.96
N TYR A 176 -8.05 6.02 14.14
CA TYR A 176 -8.23 4.66 13.65
C TYR A 176 -8.16 3.68 14.81
N SER A 177 -9.11 2.76 14.88
CA SER A 177 -9.14 1.63 15.80
C SER A 177 -9.24 0.33 15.03
N LEU A 178 -8.72 -0.73 15.61
CA LEU A 178 -8.76 -2.07 15.08
C LEU A 178 -9.58 -2.95 16.02
N ASP A 179 -10.66 -3.52 15.51
CA ASP A 179 -11.58 -4.33 16.27
C ASP A 179 -11.56 -5.76 15.73
N TYR A 180 -11.45 -6.71 16.64
CA TYR A 180 -11.56 -8.14 16.36
C TYR A 180 -13.01 -8.58 16.62
N ILE A 181 -13.61 -9.28 15.66
CA ILE A 181 -14.97 -9.82 15.76
C ILE A 181 -14.91 -11.34 15.60
N PRO A 182 -15.11 -12.09 16.69
CA PRO A 182 -15.25 -13.54 16.61
C PRO A 182 -16.59 -13.88 15.96
N VAL A 183 -16.56 -14.73 14.94
CA VAL A 183 -17.75 -15.29 14.31
C VAL A 183 -17.97 -16.66 14.93
N LYS A 184 -19.04 -16.78 15.73
CA LYS A 184 -19.46 -18.04 16.39
C LYS A 184 -20.24 -18.93 15.44
#